data_3c0c93cbba67d65231ed845be647a0f0
#
_entry.id   3c0c93cbba67d65231ed845be647a0f0
#
_cell.length_a   1.000
_cell.length_b   1.000
_cell.length_c   1.000
_cell.angle_alpha   90.00
_cell.angle_beta   90.00
_cell.angle_gamma   90.00
#
_symmetry.space_group_name_H-M   'P 1'
#
loop_
_entity.id
_entity.type
_entity.pdbx_description
1 polymer ?
#
loop_
_entity_poly.entity_id
_entity_poly.type
_entity_poly.pdbx_seq_one_letter_code
_entity_poly.pdbx_strand_id
1 'polypeptide(L)'
;MKNILIICLINMFMCSGCAIMMSAMSPTEKPHITKKEYCNEYKLDALYDSSFRKQIDNNIIIKEYNWETGHPLSIKYCRVVGHAVLDFLTCCIWEIIGTPMELAFIATYDNYSYYVIFKNDKIIKIFDSTKYNISDVEKWINNYGNRAEQALIQ
;
A
#
# COMPACT_ATOMS: atom_id res chain seq x y z
N MET A 1 -3.34 49.57 -5.35
CA MET A 1 -2.94 48.73 -4.21
C MET A 1 -3.97 47.65 -3.88
N LYS A 2 -5.28 47.94 -3.77
CA LYS A 2 -6.32 46.93 -3.45
C LYS A 2 -6.33 45.74 -4.42
N ASN A 3 -6.19 45.96 -5.72
CA ASN A 3 -6.23 44.88 -6.73
C ASN A 3 -5.00 43.95 -6.65
N ILE A 4 -3.83 44.51 -6.28
CA ILE A 4 -2.61 43.72 -6.10
C ILE A 4 -2.79 42.82 -4.86
N LEU A 5 -3.38 43.33 -3.78
CA LEU A 5 -3.65 42.55 -2.57
C LEU A 5 -4.62 41.38 -2.84
N ILE A 6 -5.65 41.61 -3.64
CA ILE A 6 -6.64 40.58 -4.03
C ILE A 6 -5.97 39.52 -4.91
N ILE A 7 -5.14 39.92 -5.87
CA ILE A 7 -4.41 38.99 -6.75
C ILE A 7 -3.40 38.16 -5.92
N CYS A 8 -2.70 38.77 -4.97
CA CYS A 8 -1.82 38.04 -4.04
C CYS A 8 -2.60 37.06 -3.18
N LEU A 9 -3.76 37.45 -2.63
CA LEU A 9 -4.62 36.55 -1.85
C LEU A 9 -5.15 35.37 -2.67
N ILE A 10 -5.58 35.60 -3.91
CA ILE A 10 -6.05 34.54 -4.81
C ILE A 10 -4.88 33.59 -5.15
N ASN A 11 -3.70 34.11 -5.46
CA ASN A 11 -2.52 33.28 -5.70
C ASN A 11 -2.09 32.50 -4.44
N MET A 12 -2.18 33.10 -3.25
CA MET A 12 -1.93 32.40 -1.99
C MET A 12 -2.92 31.21 -1.82
N PHE A 13 -4.19 31.40 -2.12
CA PHE A 13 -5.19 30.31 -2.04
C PHE A 13 -4.99 29.23 -3.09
N MET A 14 -4.51 29.58 -4.29
CA MET A 14 -4.28 28.63 -5.37
C MET A 14 -2.95 27.87 -5.22
N CYS A 15 -1.95 28.45 -4.58
CA CYS A 15 -0.65 27.82 -4.36
C CYS A 15 -0.58 27.02 -3.05
N SER A 16 -1.41 27.39 -2.05
CA SER A 16 -1.43 26.70 -0.75
C SER A 16 -2.18 25.38 -0.85
N GLY A 17 -1.52 24.34 -1.24
CA GLY A 17 -2.20 23.04 -1.23
C GLY A 17 -1.47 21.88 -1.86
N CYS A 18 -0.43 22.09 -2.66
CA CYS A 18 0.24 20.98 -3.34
C CYS A 18 0.88 20.02 -2.32
N ALA A 19 1.69 20.51 -1.40
CA ALA A 19 2.34 19.68 -0.38
C ALA A 19 1.31 19.10 0.60
N ILE A 20 0.29 19.87 0.99
CA ILE A 20 -0.82 19.41 1.84
C ILE A 20 -1.59 18.30 1.13
N MET A 21 -1.98 18.49 -0.13
CA MET A 21 -2.70 17.48 -0.90
C MET A 21 -1.87 16.23 -1.10
N MET A 22 -0.60 16.36 -1.45
CA MET A 22 0.31 15.22 -1.64
C MET A 22 0.46 14.42 -0.33
N SER A 23 0.66 15.09 0.81
CA SER A 23 0.69 14.45 2.12
C SER A 23 -0.63 13.77 2.46
N ALA A 24 -1.77 14.41 2.17
CA ALA A 24 -3.09 13.85 2.43
C ALA A 24 -3.42 12.64 1.56
N MET A 25 -2.97 12.64 0.31
CA MET A 25 -3.19 11.55 -0.65
C MET A 25 -2.13 10.44 -0.54
N SER A 26 -1.04 10.66 0.21
CA SER A 26 0.00 9.63 0.38
C SER A 26 -0.60 8.35 0.97
N PRO A 27 -0.13 7.16 0.53
CA PRO A 27 -0.62 5.90 1.04
C PRO A 27 -0.41 5.79 2.56
N THR A 28 -1.35 5.14 3.23
CA THR A 28 -1.25 4.83 4.65
C THR A 28 -0.64 3.45 4.81
N GLU A 29 0.24 3.28 5.79
CA GLU A 29 0.81 1.98 6.12
C GLU A 29 -0.32 0.97 6.36
N LYS A 30 -0.31 -0.10 5.55
CA LYS A 30 -1.21 -1.24 5.74
C LYS A 30 -0.52 -2.30 6.58
N PRO A 31 -1.25 -3.03 7.43
CA PRO A 31 -0.66 -4.07 8.25
C PRO A 31 -0.04 -5.16 7.37
N HIS A 32 1.09 -5.72 7.81
CA HIS A 32 1.81 -6.74 7.04
C HIS A 32 1.00 -8.04 6.96
N ILE A 33 0.84 -8.63 5.76
CA ILE A 33 0.05 -9.85 5.49
C ILE A 33 0.47 -11.04 6.38
N THR A 34 1.71 -11.07 6.87
CA THR A 34 2.22 -12.17 7.70
C THR A 34 1.66 -12.21 9.12
N LYS A 35 0.89 -11.22 9.55
CA LYS A 35 0.27 -11.25 10.89
C LYS A 35 -0.84 -12.29 10.94
N LYS A 36 -0.83 -13.13 11.97
CA LYS A 36 -1.83 -14.20 12.22
C LYS A 36 -3.29 -13.72 12.26
N GLU A 37 -3.53 -12.43 12.38
CA GLU A 37 -4.85 -11.81 12.43
C GLU A 37 -5.58 -11.85 11.08
N TYR A 38 -4.86 -12.04 9.97
CA TYR A 38 -5.40 -12.07 8.61
C TYR A 38 -5.41 -13.49 8.04
N CYS A 39 -6.06 -14.40 8.73
CA CYS A 39 -5.97 -15.83 8.42
C CYS A 39 -6.93 -16.30 7.33
N ASN A 40 -7.77 -15.46 6.73
CA ASN A 40 -8.74 -15.87 5.71
C ASN A 40 -8.80 -14.92 4.52
N GLU A 41 -9.25 -15.48 3.38
CA GLU A 41 -9.40 -14.79 2.09
C GLU A 41 -10.24 -13.52 2.22
N TYR A 42 -11.39 -13.59 2.86
CA TYR A 42 -12.32 -12.47 3.00
C TYR A 42 -11.70 -11.24 3.69
N LYS A 43 -10.91 -11.47 4.74
CA LYS A 43 -10.24 -10.37 5.45
C LYS A 43 -9.15 -9.72 4.61
N LEU A 44 -8.43 -10.50 3.81
CA LEU A 44 -7.42 -9.95 2.91
C LEU A 44 -8.06 -9.19 1.76
N ASP A 45 -9.10 -9.70 1.14
CA ASP A 45 -9.83 -9.01 0.07
C ASP A 45 -10.45 -7.69 0.53
N ALA A 46 -10.81 -7.58 1.81
CA ALA A 46 -11.33 -6.34 2.38
C ALA A 46 -10.25 -5.25 2.60
N LEU A 47 -8.99 -5.63 2.67
CA LEU A 47 -7.87 -4.73 3.00
C LEU A 47 -6.97 -4.43 1.81
N TYR A 48 -6.86 -5.36 0.87
CA TYR A 48 -5.94 -5.30 -0.26
C TYR A 48 -6.65 -5.63 -1.56
N ASP A 49 -6.28 -4.94 -2.61
CA ASP A 49 -6.74 -5.26 -3.96
C ASP A 49 -5.97 -6.48 -4.49
N SER A 50 -6.70 -7.48 -4.95
CA SER A 50 -6.10 -8.63 -5.62
C SER A 50 -5.95 -8.36 -7.11
N SER A 51 -4.72 -8.39 -7.62
CA SER A 51 -4.41 -8.19 -9.05
C SER A 51 -4.58 -9.46 -9.89
N PHE A 52 -4.50 -10.61 -9.25
CA PHE A 52 -4.53 -11.90 -9.91
C PHE A 52 -5.23 -12.95 -9.06
N ARG A 53 -6.02 -13.81 -9.68
CA ARG A 53 -6.64 -14.98 -9.06
C ARG A 53 -6.52 -16.20 -9.95
N LYS A 54 -5.94 -17.29 -9.44
CA LYS A 54 -5.88 -18.58 -10.11
C LYS A 54 -6.39 -19.68 -9.19
N GLN A 55 -7.40 -20.40 -9.63
CA GLN A 55 -7.86 -21.61 -8.96
C GLN A 55 -7.13 -22.81 -9.55
N ILE A 56 -6.46 -23.59 -8.71
CA ILE A 56 -5.70 -24.79 -9.11
C ILE A 56 -6.55 -26.04 -8.91
N ASP A 57 -7.28 -26.07 -7.81
CA ASP A 57 -8.17 -27.19 -7.47
C ASP A 57 -9.42 -26.61 -6.79
N ASN A 58 -10.46 -27.43 -6.57
CA ASN A 58 -11.72 -26.99 -5.95
C ASN A 58 -11.50 -26.28 -4.60
N ASN A 59 -10.40 -26.55 -3.92
CA ASN A 59 -10.11 -26.06 -2.58
C ASN A 59 -8.84 -25.18 -2.49
N ILE A 60 -8.08 -25.02 -3.59
CA ILE A 60 -6.81 -24.27 -3.57
C ILE A 60 -6.90 -23.10 -4.54
N ILE A 61 -6.72 -21.90 -3.99
CA ILE A 61 -6.74 -20.64 -4.72
C ILE A 61 -5.42 -19.92 -4.48
N ILE A 62 -4.81 -19.38 -5.55
CA ILE A 62 -3.70 -18.43 -5.48
C ILE A 62 -4.26 -17.05 -5.79
N LYS A 63 -3.94 -16.08 -4.94
CA LYS A 63 -4.18 -14.67 -5.23
C LYS A 63 -2.89 -13.88 -5.08
N GLU A 64 -2.73 -12.87 -5.91
CA GLU A 64 -1.66 -11.90 -5.80
C GLU A 64 -2.23 -10.62 -5.19
N TYR A 65 -1.61 -10.17 -4.09
CA TYR A 65 -1.95 -8.93 -3.41
C TYR A 65 -0.81 -7.94 -3.53
N ASN A 66 -1.14 -6.74 -3.98
CA ASN A 66 -0.21 -5.63 -4.12
C ASN A 66 -0.52 -4.58 -3.05
N TRP A 67 0.52 -4.01 -2.49
CA TRP A 67 0.38 -2.81 -1.66
C TRP A 67 1.63 -1.94 -1.71
N GLU A 68 1.39 -0.66 -1.50
CA GLU A 68 2.44 0.33 -1.36
C GLU A 68 2.78 0.50 0.12
N THR A 69 4.06 0.66 0.42
CA THR A 69 4.46 1.12 1.74
C THR A 69 3.99 2.55 1.92
N GLY A 70 3.36 2.80 3.06
CA GLY A 70 2.92 4.13 3.43
C GLY A 70 3.47 4.51 4.81
N HIS A 71 3.10 5.68 5.27
CA HIS A 71 3.42 6.10 6.62
C HIS A 71 2.27 5.78 7.59
N PRO A 72 2.57 5.56 8.89
CA PRO A 72 1.57 5.51 9.94
C PRO A 72 0.66 6.74 9.88
N LEU A 73 -0.62 6.55 10.17
CA LEU A 73 -1.63 7.60 10.07
C LEU A 73 -1.25 8.86 10.89
N SER A 74 -0.60 8.67 12.03
CA SER A 74 -0.10 9.76 12.89
C SER A 74 0.94 10.62 12.17
N ILE A 75 1.90 10.01 11.47
CA ILE A 75 2.92 10.73 10.71
C ILE A 75 2.27 11.47 9.54
N LYS A 76 1.33 10.84 8.86
CA LYS A 76 0.57 11.46 7.77
C LYS A 76 -0.15 12.73 8.25
N TYR A 77 -0.86 12.68 9.37
CA TYR A 77 -1.51 13.86 9.96
C TYR A 77 -0.51 14.93 10.36
N CYS A 78 0.61 14.56 11.00
CA CYS A 78 1.65 15.53 11.37
C CYS A 78 2.22 16.25 10.14
N ARG A 79 2.40 15.56 9.01
CA ARG A 79 2.88 16.17 7.76
C ARG A 79 1.84 17.15 7.20
N VAL A 80 0.57 16.74 7.10
CA VAL A 80 -0.52 17.62 6.62
C VAL A 80 -0.63 18.89 7.46
N VAL A 81 -0.66 18.74 8.78
CA VAL A 81 -0.74 19.90 9.71
C VAL A 81 0.53 20.73 9.63
N GLY A 82 1.71 20.12 9.56
CA GLY A 82 2.99 20.79 9.43
C GLY A 82 3.04 21.68 8.18
N HIS A 83 2.66 21.16 7.03
CA HIS A 83 2.60 21.94 5.78
C HIS A 83 1.59 23.07 5.89
N ALA A 84 0.39 22.83 6.42
CA ALA A 84 -0.63 23.87 6.59
C ALA A 84 -0.14 25.02 7.47
N VAL A 85 0.52 24.73 8.59
CA VAL A 85 1.08 25.74 9.49
C VAL A 85 2.22 26.52 8.80
N LEU A 86 3.13 25.82 8.13
CA LEU A 86 4.25 26.45 7.45
C LEU A 86 3.79 27.31 6.27
N ASP A 87 2.81 26.87 5.50
CA ASP A 87 2.20 27.67 4.43
C ASP A 87 1.57 28.94 4.96
N PHE A 88 0.85 28.83 6.08
CA PHE A 88 0.26 30.00 6.73
C PHE A 88 1.32 30.99 7.23
N LEU A 89 2.37 30.49 7.89
CA LEU A 89 3.43 31.35 8.45
C LEU A 89 4.33 31.98 7.39
N THR A 90 4.54 31.32 6.26
CA THR A 90 5.44 31.76 5.18
C THR A 90 4.72 32.37 4.01
N CYS A 91 3.40 32.58 4.10
CA CYS A 91 2.58 33.07 2.98
C CYS A 91 2.81 32.24 1.70
N CYS A 92 2.78 30.92 1.83
CA CYS A 92 2.95 29.93 0.75
C CYS A 92 4.36 29.85 0.12
N ILE A 93 5.36 30.55 0.64
CA ILE A 93 6.75 30.39 0.21
C ILE A 93 7.23 28.96 0.53
N TRP A 94 6.66 28.35 1.57
CA TRP A 94 6.96 26.98 1.98
C TRP A 94 6.73 25.95 0.85
N GLU A 95 5.76 26.16 -0.04
CA GLU A 95 5.48 25.26 -1.16
C GLU A 95 6.68 25.03 -2.09
N ILE A 96 7.57 26.02 -2.20
CA ILE A 96 8.80 25.90 -3.00
C ILE A 96 9.71 24.79 -2.46
N ILE A 97 9.69 24.56 -1.16
CA ILE A 97 10.49 23.53 -0.47
C ILE A 97 9.62 22.31 -0.14
N GLY A 98 8.40 22.52 0.34
CA GLY A 98 7.51 21.47 0.82
C GLY A 98 7.08 20.52 -0.29
N THR A 99 6.74 21.03 -1.48
CA THR A 99 6.34 20.19 -2.61
C THR A 99 7.46 19.27 -3.10
N PRO A 100 8.71 19.70 -3.32
CA PRO A 100 9.82 18.79 -3.65
C PRO A 100 10.11 17.77 -2.53
N MET A 101 9.99 18.16 -1.26
CA MET A 101 10.15 17.22 -0.14
C MET A 101 9.08 16.12 -0.18
N GLU A 102 7.81 16.47 -0.41
CA GLU A 102 6.74 15.48 -0.51
C GLU A 102 6.95 14.54 -1.70
N LEU A 103 7.40 15.05 -2.85
CA LEU A 103 7.76 14.22 -4.00
C LEU A 103 8.88 13.24 -3.65
N ALA A 104 9.91 13.69 -2.93
CA ALA A 104 10.98 12.82 -2.47
C ALA A 104 10.47 11.73 -1.51
N PHE A 105 9.55 12.06 -0.58
CA PHE A 105 8.93 11.07 0.30
C PHE A 105 8.10 10.04 -0.48
N ILE A 106 7.30 10.48 -1.45
CA ILE A 106 6.50 9.57 -2.29
C ILE A 106 7.42 8.64 -3.09
N ALA A 107 8.54 9.14 -3.59
CA ALA A 107 9.53 8.34 -4.34
C ALA A 107 10.21 7.25 -3.49
N THR A 108 10.13 7.33 -2.15
CA THR A 108 10.68 6.30 -1.24
C THR A 108 9.68 5.18 -0.91
N TYR A 109 8.44 5.26 -1.40
CA TYR A 109 7.48 4.19 -1.17
C TYR A 109 7.81 2.98 -2.03
N ASP A 110 7.94 1.84 -1.37
CA ASP A 110 8.15 0.56 -2.04
C ASP A 110 6.80 -0.10 -2.35
N ASN A 111 6.72 -0.71 -3.51
CA ASN A 111 5.61 -1.56 -3.88
C ASN A 111 5.95 -3.00 -3.54
N TYR A 112 5.11 -3.64 -2.76
CA TYR A 112 5.22 -5.05 -2.42
C TYR A 112 4.11 -5.84 -3.08
N SER A 113 4.46 -7.01 -3.56
CA SER A 113 3.52 -7.96 -4.15
C SER A 113 3.77 -9.34 -3.57
N TYR A 114 2.71 -10.05 -3.21
CA TYR A 114 2.80 -11.38 -2.60
C TYR A 114 1.77 -12.32 -3.19
N TYR A 115 2.20 -13.53 -3.52
CA TYR A 115 1.30 -14.63 -3.81
C TYR A 115 0.86 -15.29 -2.52
N VAL A 116 -0.43 -15.28 -2.26
CA VAL A 116 -1.04 -15.91 -1.09
C VAL A 116 -1.83 -17.13 -1.54
N ILE A 117 -1.51 -18.28 -0.96
CA ILE A 117 -2.19 -19.54 -1.26
C ILE A 117 -3.20 -19.81 -0.16
N PHE A 118 -4.43 -19.98 -0.58
CA PHE A 118 -5.55 -20.36 0.27
C PHE A 118 -5.93 -21.82 0.05
N LYS A 119 -6.29 -22.51 1.12
CA LYS A 119 -6.95 -23.81 1.10
C LYS A 119 -8.14 -23.76 2.06
N ASN A 120 -9.35 -23.95 1.54
CA ASN A 120 -10.59 -23.81 2.32
C ASN A 120 -10.65 -22.46 3.07
N ASP A 121 -10.44 -21.36 2.34
CA ASP A 121 -10.42 -19.97 2.84
C ASP A 121 -9.31 -19.62 3.87
N LYS A 122 -8.43 -20.57 4.18
CA LYS A 122 -7.31 -20.35 5.12
C LYS A 122 -6.00 -20.20 4.36
N ILE A 123 -5.17 -19.26 4.81
CA ILE A 123 -3.83 -19.09 4.29
C ILE A 123 -2.96 -20.26 4.69
N ILE A 124 -2.38 -20.96 3.70
CA ILE A 124 -1.42 -22.04 3.92
C ILE A 124 0.01 -21.61 3.67
N LYS A 125 0.23 -20.67 2.74
CA LYS A 125 1.56 -20.15 2.42
C LYS A 125 1.49 -18.78 1.78
N ILE A 126 2.54 -17.98 1.99
CA ILE A 126 2.75 -16.68 1.37
C ILE A 126 4.12 -16.70 0.70
N PHE A 127 4.20 -16.23 -0.53
CA PHE A 127 5.40 -16.08 -1.32
C PHE A 127 5.57 -14.62 -1.73
N ASP A 128 6.78 -14.12 -1.61
CA ASP A 128 7.18 -12.81 -2.11
C ASP A 128 7.30 -12.89 -3.65
N SER A 129 6.47 -12.16 -4.39
CA SER A 129 6.43 -12.22 -5.86
C SER A 129 7.68 -11.61 -6.52
N THR A 130 8.47 -10.84 -5.76
CA THR A 130 9.75 -10.33 -6.25
C THR A 130 10.81 -11.43 -6.32
N LYS A 131 10.66 -12.51 -5.53
CA LYS A 131 11.60 -13.63 -5.43
C LYS A 131 11.10 -14.90 -6.12
N TYR A 132 9.80 -15.07 -6.23
CA TYR A 132 9.16 -16.28 -6.74
C TYR A 132 8.18 -15.91 -7.84
N ASN A 133 8.26 -16.60 -8.98
CA ASN A 133 7.27 -16.47 -10.03
C ASN A 133 6.10 -17.45 -9.81
N ILE A 134 5.02 -17.25 -10.54
CA ILE A 134 3.81 -18.09 -10.41
C ILE A 134 4.08 -19.58 -10.64
N SER A 135 5.01 -19.94 -11.55
CA SER A 135 5.36 -21.33 -11.83
C SER A 135 6.07 -22.02 -10.66
N ASP A 136 6.83 -21.27 -9.86
CA ASP A 136 7.47 -21.81 -8.66
C ASP A 136 6.45 -22.05 -7.55
N VAL A 137 5.46 -21.18 -7.44
CA VAL A 137 4.32 -21.35 -6.53
C VAL A 137 3.51 -22.59 -6.90
N GLU A 138 3.23 -22.80 -8.19
CA GLU A 138 2.51 -23.98 -8.69
C GLU A 138 3.29 -25.28 -8.43
N LYS A 139 4.60 -25.29 -8.66
CA LYS A 139 5.45 -26.44 -8.32
C LYS A 139 5.42 -26.76 -6.82
N TRP A 140 5.42 -25.72 -5.99
CA TRP A 140 5.29 -25.92 -4.55
C TRP A 140 3.95 -26.55 -4.16
N ILE A 141 2.83 -26.11 -4.77
CA ILE A 141 1.49 -26.68 -4.52
C ILE A 141 1.43 -28.15 -4.92
N ASN A 142 1.94 -28.50 -6.10
CA ASN A 142 1.98 -29.88 -6.58
C ASN A 142 2.79 -30.78 -5.62
N ASN A 143 3.92 -30.29 -5.14
CA ASN A 143 4.74 -31.02 -4.15
C ASN A 143 4.06 -31.11 -2.77
N TYR A 144 3.28 -30.09 -2.38
CA TYR A 144 2.53 -30.09 -1.14
C TYR A 144 1.36 -31.10 -1.17
N GLY A 145 0.63 -31.16 -2.28
CA GLY A 145 -0.43 -32.13 -2.51
C GLY A 145 0.08 -33.58 -2.39
N ASN A 146 1.18 -33.89 -3.09
CA ASN A 146 1.80 -35.20 -3.06
C ASN A 146 2.28 -35.62 -1.64
N ARG A 147 2.77 -34.68 -0.83
CA ARG A 147 3.16 -34.98 0.56
C ARG A 147 1.97 -35.19 1.49
N ALA A 148 0.88 -34.45 1.28
CA ALA A 148 -0.33 -34.61 2.07
C ALA A 148 -1.02 -35.97 1.81
N GLU A 149 -1.00 -36.45 0.57
CA GLU A 149 -1.49 -37.80 0.23
C GLU A 149 -0.61 -38.89 0.81
N GLN A 150 0.73 -38.74 0.77
CA GLN A 150 1.66 -39.70 1.37
C GLN A 150 1.51 -39.83 2.89
N ALA A 151 1.18 -38.73 3.58
CA ALA A 151 0.96 -38.73 5.02
C ALA A 151 -0.38 -39.34 5.46
N LEU A 152 -1.32 -39.53 4.53
CA LEU A 152 -2.61 -40.20 4.78
C LEU A 152 -2.54 -41.73 4.57
N ILE A 153 -1.46 -42.25 3.95
CA ILE A 153 -1.25 -43.67 3.65
C ILE A 153 -0.37 -44.35 4.71
N GLN A 154 0.22 -43.59 5.63
CA GLN A 154 0.98 -44.09 6.80
C GLN A 154 0.11 -44.05 8.06
#